data_3d82ec8fb54f0270a3c4617a5ce008fd
#
_entry.id   3d82ec8fb54f0270a3c4617a5ce008fd
#
_cell.length_a   1.000
_cell.length_b   1.000
_cell.length_c   1.000
_cell.angle_alpha   90.00
_cell.angle_beta   90.00
_cell.angle_gamma   90.00
#
_symmetry.space_group_name_H-M   'P 1'
#
loop_
_entity.id
_entity.type
_entity.pdbx_description
1 polymer ?
#
loop_
_entity_poly.entity_id
_entity_poly.type
_entity_poly.pdbx_seq_one_letter_code
_entity_poly.pdbx_strand_id
1 'polypeptide(L)'
;MNQTPVCTAADAIYRLAAGNLKYLNAESGNGDISRRVRLATWTKGQSPYAIIVTCSDSRVIPESIFSAGIGELFVIRLAGNVIDDHQLGSIEYAAGHLGCRLVVVLGH
;
A
#
# COMPACT_ATOMS: atom_id res chain seq x y z
N MET A 1 17.81 1.40 -13.00
CA MET A 1 17.36 0.24 -12.52
C MET A 1 16.09 -0.18 -13.13
N ASN A 2 16.04 -1.33 -13.50
CA ASN A 2 14.88 -1.77 -14.10
C ASN A 2 13.95 -2.31 -13.11
N GLN A 3 12.83 -1.75 -13.11
CA GLN A 3 11.86 -2.19 -12.25
C GLN A 3 11.09 -3.27 -12.89
N THR A 4 10.93 -4.33 -12.20
CA THR A 4 9.86 -5.23 -12.55
C THR A 4 8.60 -4.42 -12.59
N PRO A 5 7.88 -4.44 -13.67
CA PRO A 5 6.66 -3.68 -13.72
C PRO A 5 5.77 -4.05 -12.57
N VAL A 6 5.26 -3.05 -11.94
CA VAL A 6 4.26 -3.25 -10.92
C VAL A 6 3.04 -3.82 -11.61
N CYS A 7 2.27 -4.60 -10.91
CA CYS A 7 1.09 -5.23 -11.48
C CYS A 7 0.10 -4.19 -12.02
N THR A 8 -0.78 -4.61 -12.89
CA THR A 8 -1.81 -3.74 -13.43
C THR A 8 -2.77 -3.30 -12.33
N ALA A 9 -3.56 -2.28 -12.63
CA ALA A 9 -4.57 -1.83 -11.68
C ALA A 9 -5.55 -2.96 -11.35
N ALA A 10 -5.91 -3.78 -12.32
CA ALA A 10 -6.81 -4.91 -12.09
C ALA A 10 -6.18 -5.93 -11.12
N ASP A 11 -4.91 -6.25 -11.31
CA ASP A 11 -4.20 -7.14 -10.40
C ASP A 11 -4.11 -6.55 -9.00
N ALA A 12 -3.87 -5.25 -8.90
CA ALA A 12 -3.79 -4.57 -7.61
C ALA A 12 -5.12 -4.65 -6.87
N ILE A 13 -6.23 -4.40 -7.56
CA ILE A 13 -7.56 -4.50 -6.96
C ILE A 13 -7.81 -5.92 -6.46
N TYR A 14 -7.45 -6.91 -7.26
CA TYR A 14 -7.61 -8.30 -6.85
C TYR A 14 -6.82 -8.62 -5.58
N ARG A 15 -5.57 -8.16 -5.52
CA ARG A 15 -4.72 -8.38 -4.35
C ARG A 15 -5.29 -7.71 -3.10
N LEU A 16 -5.80 -6.49 -3.24
CA LEU A 16 -6.44 -5.80 -2.11
C LEU A 16 -7.66 -6.57 -1.62
N ALA A 17 -8.50 -7.01 -2.55
CA ALA A 17 -9.71 -7.74 -2.18
C ALA A 17 -9.37 -9.06 -1.49
N ALA A 18 -8.40 -9.80 -2.00
CA ALA A 18 -7.98 -11.05 -1.39
C ALA A 18 -7.42 -10.85 0.01
N GLY A 19 -6.59 -9.82 0.19
CA GLY A 19 -6.05 -9.49 1.50
C GLY A 19 -7.12 -9.04 2.49
N ASN A 20 -8.08 -8.26 2.01
CA ASN A 20 -9.18 -7.82 2.86
C ASN A 20 -10.06 -8.98 3.31
N LEU A 21 -10.24 -9.98 2.46
CA LEU A 21 -11.00 -11.16 2.83
C LEU A 21 -10.36 -11.88 4.02
N LYS A 22 -9.03 -11.99 4.04
CA LYS A 22 -8.32 -12.56 5.18
C LYS A 22 -8.55 -11.75 6.44
N TYR A 23 -8.52 -10.44 6.33
CA TYR A 23 -8.78 -9.54 7.45
C TYR A 23 -10.19 -9.76 8.01
N LEU A 24 -11.19 -9.84 7.11
CA LEU A 24 -12.57 -10.03 7.52
C LEU A 24 -12.79 -11.38 8.21
N ASN A 25 -12.00 -12.38 7.85
CA ASN A 25 -12.09 -13.70 8.46
C ASN A 25 -11.23 -13.82 9.71
N ALA A 26 -10.69 -12.72 10.20
CA ALA A 26 -9.84 -12.67 11.40
C ALA A 26 -8.64 -13.61 11.30
N GLU A 27 -8.14 -13.81 10.09
CA GLU A 27 -6.91 -14.57 9.90
C GLU A 27 -5.73 -13.70 10.31
N SER A 28 -4.54 -14.26 10.32
CA SER A 28 -3.37 -13.55 10.80
C SER A 28 -3.24 -12.18 10.16
N GLY A 29 -2.61 -11.27 10.87
CA GLY A 29 -2.56 -9.87 10.52
C GLY A 29 -1.85 -9.53 9.23
N ASN A 30 -0.68 -8.87 9.33
CA ASN A 30 -0.02 -8.32 8.17
C ASN A 30 0.61 -9.39 7.30
N GLY A 31 1.04 -9.01 6.09
CA GLY A 31 1.86 -9.85 5.25
C GLY A 31 3.29 -9.95 5.79
N ASP A 32 4.24 -10.10 4.89
CA ASP A 32 5.63 -10.35 5.27
C ASP A 32 6.29 -9.09 5.84
N ILE A 33 6.63 -9.13 7.13
CA ILE A 33 7.39 -8.07 7.79
C ILE A 33 8.70 -8.61 8.34
N SER A 34 9.19 -9.70 7.78
CA SER A 34 10.37 -10.40 8.25
C SER A 34 11.65 -9.59 8.04
N ARG A 35 12.71 -10.03 8.72
CA ARG A 35 14.03 -9.44 8.53
C ARG A 35 14.47 -9.53 7.07
N ARG A 36 14.15 -10.64 6.41
CA ARG A 36 14.51 -10.86 5.02
C ARG A 36 13.90 -9.80 4.10
N VAL A 37 12.62 -9.53 4.24
CA VAL A 37 11.98 -8.53 3.39
C VAL A 37 12.44 -7.12 3.75
N ARG A 38 12.71 -6.86 5.04
CA ARG A 38 13.24 -5.55 5.42
C ARG A 38 14.60 -5.30 4.78
N LEU A 39 15.47 -6.29 4.76
CA LEU A 39 16.76 -6.17 4.10
C LEU A 39 16.62 -6.03 2.59
N ALA A 40 15.74 -6.81 2.00
CA ALA A 40 15.54 -6.77 0.55
C ALA A 40 15.05 -5.40 0.10
N THR A 41 14.09 -4.83 0.80
CA THR A 41 13.57 -3.51 0.44
C THR A 41 14.57 -2.40 0.71
N TRP A 42 15.42 -2.56 1.72
CA TRP A 42 16.46 -1.60 1.99
C TRP A 42 17.49 -1.55 0.85
N THR A 43 17.86 -2.70 0.31
CA THR A 43 18.87 -2.77 -0.74
C THR A 43 18.30 -2.53 -2.14
N LYS A 44 17.06 -2.96 -2.39
CA LYS A 44 16.48 -2.95 -3.73
C LYS A 44 15.36 -1.94 -3.91
N GLY A 45 14.94 -1.27 -2.84
CA GLY A 45 13.84 -0.33 -2.88
C GLY A 45 12.49 -1.02 -2.77
N GLN A 46 11.45 -0.26 -3.04
CA GLN A 46 10.08 -0.72 -2.90
C GLN A 46 9.36 -0.72 -4.23
N SER A 47 8.39 -1.60 -4.37
CA SER A 47 7.53 -1.68 -5.55
C SER A 47 6.10 -1.91 -5.10
N PRO A 48 5.48 -0.90 -4.49
CA PRO A 48 4.12 -1.06 -3.98
C PRO A 48 3.14 -1.30 -5.11
N TYR A 49 2.13 -2.12 -4.84
CA TYR A 49 1.14 -2.41 -5.88
C TYR A 49 -0.07 -1.49 -5.82
N ALA A 50 -0.23 -0.73 -4.74
CA ALA A 50 -1.34 0.21 -4.62
C ALA A 50 -0.95 1.39 -3.73
N ILE A 51 -1.54 2.53 -4.02
CA ILE A 51 -1.44 3.73 -3.19
C ILE A 51 -2.73 3.80 -2.39
N ILE A 52 -2.62 3.91 -1.08
CA ILE A 52 -3.78 4.00 -0.19
C ILE A 52 -3.77 5.36 0.48
N VAL A 53 -4.84 6.12 0.28
CA VAL A 53 -5.03 7.39 0.97
C VAL A 53 -6.07 7.16 2.06
N THR A 54 -5.70 7.41 3.31
CA THR A 54 -6.56 7.04 4.43
C THR A 54 -6.40 7.98 5.61
N CYS A 55 -7.23 7.79 6.62
CA CYS A 55 -7.19 8.56 7.85
C CYS A 55 -6.02 8.10 8.73
N SER A 56 -5.53 9.01 9.57
CA SER A 56 -4.52 8.70 10.57
C SER A 56 -5.10 8.02 11.81
N ASP A 57 -6.39 7.79 11.86
CA ASP A 57 -7.04 7.11 12.99
C ASP A 57 -6.35 5.77 13.24
N SER A 58 -5.98 5.51 14.48
CA SER A 58 -5.18 4.34 14.83
C SER A 58 -5.91 3.01 14.62
N ARG A 59 -7.21 3.05 14.44
CA ARG A 59 -8.01 1.85 14.19
C ARG A 59 -8.02 1.46 12.71
N VAL A 60 -7.58 2.36 11.83
CA VAL A 60 -7.53 2.11 10.39
C VAL A 60 -6.08 1.84 10.02
N ILE A 61 -5.75 0.58 9.83
CA ILE A 61 -4.38 0.15 9.53
C ILE A 61 -4.39 -0.53 8.15
N PRO A 62 -4.04 0.20 7.09
CA PRO A 62 -4.15 -0.37 5.73
C PRO A 62 -3.44 -1.69 5.55
N GLU A 63 -2.25 -1.83 6.11
CA GLU A 63 -1.49 -3.07 5.99
C GLU A 63 -2.21 -4.26 6.61
N SER A 64 -2.93 -4.02 7.70
CA SER A 64 -3.73 -5.09 8.31
C SER A 64 -5.01 -5.34 7.54
N ILE A 65 -5.69 -4.28 7.12
CA ILE A 65 -6.96 -4.38 6.40
C ILE A 65 -6.80 -5.17 5.09
N PHE A 66 -5.63 -5.04 4.45
CA PHE A 66 -5.36 -5.71 3.19
C PHE A 66 -4.34 -6.84 3.33
N SER A 67 -3.99 -7.22 4.55
CA SER A 67 -3.01 -8.28 4.83
C SER A 67 -1.72 -8.08 4.04
N ALA A 68 -1.23 -6.86 4.02
CA ALA A 68 -0.06 -6.49 3.25
C ALA A 68 1.17 -6.38 4.15
N GLY A 69 2.33 -6.66 3.58
CA GLY A 69 3.61 -6.56 4.26
C GLY A 69 4.41 -5.35 3.83
N ILE A 70 5.67 -5.36 4.23
CA ILE A 70 6.60 -4.25 3.94
C ILE A 70 6.79 -4.13 2.44
N GLY A 71 6.67 -2.91 1.93
CA GLY A 71 6.93 -2.60 0.53
C GLY A 71 5.75 -2.84 -0.39
N GLU A 72 4.62 -3.36 0.11
CA GLU A 72 3.49 -3.72 -0.75
C GLU A 72 2.51 -2.59 -0.98
N LEU A 73 2.33 -1.71 -0.01
CA LEU A 73 1.43 -0.56 -0.15
C LEU A 73 2.19 0.74 0.06
N PHE A 74 1.79 1.76 -0.68
CA PHE A 74 2.29 3.11 -0.46
C PHE A 74 1.18 3.88 0.24
N VAL A 75 1.34 4.13 1.53
CA VAL A 75 0.26 4.63 2.37
C VAL A 75 0.45 6.12 2.67
N ILE A 76 -0.59 6.90 2.41
CA ILE A 76 -0.63 8.33 2.71
C ILE A 76 -1.72 8.52 3.75
N ARG A 77 -1.36 9.01 4.93
CA ARG A 77 -2.29 9.14 6.04
C ARG A 77 -2.38 10.59 6.52
N LEU A 78 -3.60 11.05 6.66
CA LEU A 78 -3.89 12.36 7.24
C LEU A 78 -5.13 12.26 8.10
N ALA A 79 -5.24 13.16 9.06
CA ALA A 79 -6.47 13.23 9.81
C ALA A 79 -7.60 13.61 8.86
N GLY A 80 -8.57 12.69 8.67
CA GLY A 80 -9.76 12.95 7.90
C GLY A 80 -9.68 12.69 6.40
N ASN A 81 -8.70 11.98 5.91
CA ASN A 81 -8.58 11.63 4.48
C ASN A 81 -8.46 12.83 3.54
N VAL A 82 -7.96 13.94 4.01
CA VAL A 82 -7.84 15.16 3.22
C VAL A 82 -6.66 15.06 2.27
N ILE A 83 -6.82 15.54 1.05
CA ILE A 83 -5.73 15.59 0.08
C ILE A 83 -5.47 17.06 -0.27
N ASP A 84 -4.23 17.50 -0.07
CA ASP A 84 -3.79 18.81 -0.53
C ASP A 84 -2.54 18.63 -1.40
N ASP A 85 -1.82 19.71 -1.67
CA ASP A 85 -0.69 19.65 -2.59
C ASP A 85 0.41 18.68 -2.14
N HIS A 86 0.64 18.54 -0.85
CA HIS A 86 1.66 17.62 -0.35
C HIS A 86 1.27 16.18 -0.62
N GLN A 87 0.02 15.83 -0.39
CA GLN A 87 -0.44 14.47 -0.64
C GLN A 87 -0.50 14.18 -2.12
N LEU A 88 -0.89 15.15 -2.94
CA LEU A 88 -0.84 14.98 -4.39
C LEU A 88 0.58 14.72 -4.86
N GLY A 89 1.57 15.44 -4.30
CA GLY A 89 2.97 15.20 -4.61
C GLY A 89 3.40 13.78 -4.27
N SER A 90 2.95 13.24 -3.15
CA SER A 90 3.24 11.87 -2.76
C SER A 90 2.59 10.87 -3.71
N ILE A 91 1.36 11.11 -4.14
CA ILE A 91 0.68 10.25 -5.11
C ILE A 91 1.45 10.27 -6.43
N GLU A 92 1.85 11.45 -6.88
CA GLU A 92 2.63 11.59 -8.12
C GLU A 92 3.95 10.85 -8.04
N TYR A 93 4.62 10.92 -6.90
CA TYR A 93 5.86 10.19 -6.70
C TYR A 93 5.63 8.68 -6.84
N ALA A 94 4.63 8.15 -6.16
CA ALA A 94 4.36 6.72 -6.21
C ALA A 94 3.94 6.27 -7.61
N ALA A 95 3.13 7.06 -8.29
CA ALA A 95 2.69 6.72 -9.64
C ALA A 95 3.82 6.88 -10.67
N GLY A 96 4.56 7.99 -10.59
CA GLY A 96 5.57 8.31 -11.57
C GLY A 96 6.89 7.60 -11.36
N HIS A 97 7.37 7.53 -10.11
CA HIS A 97 8.67 6.95 -9.81
C HIS A 97 8.62 5.50 -9.39
N LEU A 98 7.56 5.08 -8.74
CA LEU A 98 7.43 3.71 -8.26
C LEU A 98 6.57 2.84 -9.18
N GLY A 99 5.93 3.44 -10.18
CA GLY A 99 5.14 2.69 -11.15
C GLY A 99 3.83 2.15 -10.63
N CYS A 100 3.32 2.72 -9.55
CA CYS A 100 2.09 2.23 -8.94
C CYS A 100 0.88 2.69 -9.77
N ARG A 101 -0.03 1.78 -10.07
CA ARG A 101 -1.11 2.02 -11.03
C ARG A 101 -2.49 2.14 -10.42
N LEU A 102 -2.61 2.09 -9.11
CA LEU A 102 -3.91 2.14 -8.45
C LEU A 102 -3.84 3.05 -7.23
N VAL A 103 -4.81 3.95 -7.14
CA VAL A 103 -5.00 4.77 -5.95
C VAL A 103 -6.36 4.41 -5.35
N VAL A 104 -6.38 4.12 -4.06
CA VAL A 104 -7.61 3.84 -3.33
C VAL A 104 -7.74 4.83 -2.20
N VAL A 105 -8.89 5.49 -2.13
CA VAL A 105 -9.22 6.34 -0.99
C VAL A 105 -10.04 5.48 -0.03
N LEU A 106 -9.44 5.18 1.11
CA LEU A 106 -10.03 4.26 2.07
C LEU A 106 -10.79 5.06 3.12
N GLY A 107 -12.09 4.86 3.18
CA GLY A 107 -12.92 5.44 4.22
C GLY A 107 -12.82 4.63 5.52
N HIS A 108 -13.49 5.14 6.60
CA HIS A 108 -13.56 4.35 7.82
C HIS A 108 -14.86 4.54 8.59
#